data_f62dc5859470941c54b69d42de2875dd
#
_entry.id   f62dc5859470941c54b69d42de2875dd
#
_cell.length_a   1.000
_cell.length_b   1.000
_cell.length_c   1.000
_cell.angle_alpha   90.00
_cell.angle_beta   90.00
_cell.angle_gamma   90.00
#
_symmetry.space_group_name_H-M   'P 1'
#
loop_
_entity.id
_entity.type
_entity.pdbx_description
1 polymer ?
#
loop_
_entity_poly.entity_id
_entity_poly.type
_entity_poly.pdbx_seq_one_letter_code
_entity_poly.pdbx_strand_id
1 'polypeptide(L)'
;FRRVLFRSAMSSDKYILQEVVDARTEREFLDLPRKIYKGNRNWVCPLDPSIRAIFDPKKNELLSDGEAIRWIARDKKGEVVGRIAAFYDREHAFLEEQPTGGCGFFEAINDQELADQLFDAARMWLSSRGMEAMDGPINFGPRDSWWGLLVSGYEFQPLYENAYNPPYYKELFENYGFQNYFNQHTYLRRLEVGQLSDSVYERVKRLEESPGYCFKHISKKNLEQVAEDFRLVYNKAWALFSGVKAMDREQAFRIMNTLRPIIDERLVYFAYYNDEPIGFFIMVPDLNRVIGSFNGKFGWWNKLRLMWALKVAHKADRVLGLIFGVTPEFHGKGIEAGIIREFEKAVPKLPYKSLELAWIGDFNPVMMRMVESYVCATKHKMHTTYRYLFDRTKEFHRCPRMGVKRRE
;
A
#
# COMPACT_ATOMS: atom_id res chain seq x y z
N PHE A 1 -18.66 26.07 23.81
CA PHE A 1 -18.81 26.74 22.49
C PHE A 1 -18.21 25.90 21.37
N ARG A 2 -16.96 25.41 21.50
CA ARG A 2 -16.33 24.53 20.48
C ARG A 2 -17.09 23.21 20.25
N ARG A 3 -17.63 22.54 21.29
CA ARG A 3 -18.44 21.33 21.16
C ARG A 3 -19.79 21.55 20.44
N VAL A 4 -20.37 22.73 20.56
CA VAL A 4 -21.63 23.09 19.92
C VAL A 4 -21.43 23.40 18.44
N LEU A 5 -20.35 24.09 18.07
CA LEU A 5 -19.97 24.34 16.67
C LEU A 5 -19.61 23.04 15.94
N PHE A 6 -18.92 22.12 16.62
CA PHE A 6 -18.58 20.80 16.06
C PHE A 6 -19.86 19.97 15.79
N ARG A 7 -20.84 19.99 16.72
CA ARG A 7 -22.13 19.32 16.51
C ARG A 7 -22.97 19.94 15.38
N SER A 8 -22.93 21.24 15.22
CA SER A 8 -23.67 21.94 14.15
C SER A 8 -23.12 21.66 12.76
N ALA A 9 -21.78 21.51 12.61
CA ALA A 9 -21.14 21.17 11.34
C ALA A 9 -21.24 19.65 11.00
N MET A 10 -21.59 18.79 11.98
CA MET A 10 -21.75 17.35 11.81
C MET A 10 -23.19 16.92 11.45
N SER A 11 -24.09 17.85 11.21
CA SER A 11 -25.49 17.56 10.89
C SER A 11 -25.98 18.51 9.80
N SER A 12 -26.28 17.94 8.65
CA SER A 12 -27.11 18.62 7.64
C SER A 12 -28.56 18.15 7.82
N ASP A 13 -29.50 18.82 7.14
CA ASP A 13 -30.89 18.35 7.11
C ASP A 13 -31.03 16.95 6.45
N LYS A 14 -30.01 16.50 5.75
CA LYS A 14 -30.01 15.27 4.96
C LYS A 14 -29.26 14.11 5.63
N TYR A 15 -28.13 14.40 6.31
CA TYR A 15 -27.25 13.39 6.89
C TYR A 15 -26.85 13.73 8.32
N ILE A 16 -26.70 12.70 9.15
CA ILE A 16 -26.20 12.80 10.52
C ILE A 16 -24.91 12.01 10.65
N LEU A 17 -23.82 12.69 11.02
CA LEU A 17 -22.55 12.06 11.34
C LEU A 17 -22.54 11.58 12.79
N GLN A 18 -22.07 10.34 12.95
CA GLN A 18 -21.91 9.69 14.25
C GLN A 18 -20.49 9.16 14.39
N GLU A 19 -19.82 9.47 15.49
CA GLU A 19 -18.51 8.92 15.82
C GLU A 19 -18.62 7.42 16.12
N VAL A 20 -17.59 6.65 15.70
CA VAL A 20 -17.47 5.22 15.95
C VAL A 20 -16.82 5.04 17.33
N VAL A 21 -17.61 4.68 18.32
CA VAL A 21 -17.18 4.59 19.74
C VAL A 21 -17.45 3.25 20.40
N ASP A 22 -18.22 2.39 19.76
CA ASP A 22 -18.63 1.10 20.30
C ASP A 22 -18.63 -0.02 19.26
N ALA A 23 -18.85 -1.26 19.70
CA ALA A 23 -18.84 -2.44 18.83
C ALA A 23 -19.92 -2.40 17.73
N ARG A 24 -21.07 -1.73 17.97
CA ARG A 24 -22.15 -1.59 16.99
C ARG A 24 -21.73 -0.65 15.88
N THR A 25 -21.29 0.55 16.22
CA THR A 25 -20.86 1.56 15.24
C THR A 25 -19.59 1.11 14.51
N GLU A 26 -18.69 0.38 15.17
CA GLU A 26 -17.55 -0.27 14.50
C GLU A 26 -18.02 -1.30 13.46
N ARG A 27 -18.98 -2.14 13.81
CA ARG A 27 -19.54 -3.13 12.88
C ARG A 27 -20.17 -2.45 11.68
N GLU A 28 -20.95 -1.40 11.89
CA GLU A 28 -21.56 -0.61 10.82
C GLU A 28 -20.51 0.06 9.93
N PHE A 29 -19.40 0.57 10.50
CA PHE A 29 -18.26 1.11 9.76
C PHE A 29 -17.62 0.05 8.85
N LEU A 30 -17.43 -1.18 9.34
CA LEU A 30 -16.87 -2.28 8.56
C LEU A 30 -17.84 -2.84 7.50
N ASP A 31 -19.15 -2.76 7.74
CA ASP A 31 -20.16 -3.35 6.85
C ASP A 31 -20.55 -2.44 5.68
N LEU A 32 -20.35 -1.13 5.78
CA LEU A 32 -20.74 -0.20 4.71
C LEU A 32 -20.15 -0.55 3.34
N PRO A 33 -18.86 -0.89 3.19
CA PRO A 33 -18.32 -1.28 1.88
C PRO A 33 -19.05 -2.47 1.27
N ARG A 34 -19.49 -3.44 2.07
CA ARG A 34 -20.24 -4.61 1.58
C ARG A 34 -21.57 -4.22 0.94
N LYS A 35 -22.17 -3.11 1.39
CA LYS A 35 -23.39 -2.54 0.79
C LYS A 35 -23.07 -1.79 -0.50
N ILE A 36 -22.04 -0.92 -0.49
CA ILE A 36 -21.64 -0.09 -1.64
C ILE A 36 -21.18 -0.94 -2.82
N TYR A 37 -20.36 -1.97 -2.54
CA TYR A 37 -19.79 -2.84 -3.59
C TYR A 37 -20.65 -4.06 -3.92
N LYS A 38 -21.89 -4.11 -3.45
CA LYS A 38 -22.78 -5.24 -3.75
C LYS A 38 -22.92 -5.45 -5.26
N GLY A 39 -22.55 -6.65 -5.72
CA GLY A 39 -22.58 -7.01 -7.15
C GLY A 39 -21.32 -6.65 -7.93
N ASN A 40 -20.36 -5.91 -7.35
CA ASN A 40 -19.08 -5.64 -7.99
C ASN A 40 -18.17 -6.88 -7.89
N ARG A 41 -17.83 -7.48 -9.05
CA ARG A 41 -17.04 -8.72 -9.13
C ARG A 41 -15.54 -8.50 -8.89
N ASN A 42 -15.06 -7.28 -9.05
CA ASN A 42 -13.63 -6.94 -8.90
C ASN A 42 -13.29 -6.58 -7.47
N TRP A 43 -14.24 -6.07 -6.70
CA TRP A 43 -13.98 -5.71 -5.31
C TRP A 43 -13.70 -6.94 -4.44
N VAL A 44 -12.68 -6.83 -3.61
CA VAL A 44 -12.35 -7.82 -2.59
C VAL A 44 -12.53 -7.18 -1.22
N CYS A 45 -13.40 -7.75 -0.41
CA CYS A 45 -13.63 -7.25 0.94
C CYS A 45 -12.35 -7.37 1.78
N PRO A 46 -11.81 -6.27 2.31
CA PRO A 46 -10.69 -6.31 3.25
C PRO A 46 -11.02 -7.18 4.47
N LEU A 47 -10.02 -7.82 5.03
CA LEU A 47 -10.21 -8.61 6.24
C LEU A 47 -10.55 -7.71 7.43
N ASP A 48 -11.67 -7.95 8.11
CA ASP A 48 -12.12 -7.15 9.26
C ASP A 48 -11.03 -7.02 10.36
N PRO A 49 -10.29 -8.10 10.72
CA PRO A 49 -9.21 -7.96 11.70
C PRO A 49 -8.08 -7.03 11.25
N SER A 50 -7.78 -6.94 9.95
CA SER A 50 -6.74 -6.04 9.43
C SER A 50 -7.17 -4.58 9.58
N ILE A 51 -8.43 -4.25 9.25
CA ILE A 51 -8.95 -2.89 9.42
C ILE A 51 -9.04 -2.51 10.91
N ARG A 52 -9.50 -3.42 11.78
CA ARG A 52 -9.53 -3.17 13.22
C ARG A 52 -8.15 -2.90 13.81
N ALA A 53 -7.13 -3.62 13.33
CA ALA A 53 -5.77 -3.46 13.83
C ALA A 53 -5.22 -2.04 13.64
N ILE A 54 -5.64 -1.33 12.61
CA ILE A 54 -5.21 0.04 12.31
C ILE A 54 -5.65 1.02 13.42
N PHE A 55 -6.81 0.78 14.02
CA PHE A 55 -7.39 1.63 15.07
C PHE A 55 -7.22 1.05 16.49
N ASP A 56 -6.43 0.00 16.64
CA ASP A 56 -6.13 -0.63 17.92
C ASP A 56 -4.76 -0.14 18.44
N PRO A 57 -4.72 0.63 19.56
CA PRO A 57 -3.45 1.14 20.09
C PRO A 57 -2.47 0.06 20.56
N LYS A 58 -2.94 -1.20 20.72
CA LYS A 58 -2.06 -2.33 21.02
C LYS A 58 -1.38 -2.92 19.78
N LYS A 59 -1.85 -2.56 18.59
CA LYS A 59 -1.37 -3.13 17.31
C LYS A 59 -0.76 -2.08 16.38
N ASN A 60 -1.23 -0.84 16.45
CA ASN A 60 -0.73 0.25 15.64
C ASN A 60 0.15 1.17 16.49
N GLU A 61 1.46 1.10 16.27
CA GLU A 61 2.46 1.89 17.00
C GLU A 61 2.30 3.41 16.75
N LEU A 62 1.72 3.82 15.62
CA LEU A 62 1.48 5.23 15.31
C LEU A 62 0.50 5.88 16.31
N LEU A 63 -0.34 5.08 16.98
CA LEU A 63 -1.24 5.58 18.03
C LEU A 63 -0.53 5.88 19.36
N SER A 64 0.77 5.60 19.49
CA SER A 64 1.56 5.93 20.68
C SER A 64 1.80 7.44 20.81
N ASP A 65 1.95 8.16 19.69
CA ASP A 65 2.14 9.62 19.63
C ASP A 65 1.14 10.32 18.69
N GLY A 66 0.20 9.55 18.15
CA GLY A 66 -0.83 9.99 17.22
C GLY A 66 -2.24 9.78 17.72
N GLU A 67 -3.17 10.25 16.92
CA GLU A 67 -4.60 10.12 17.17
C GLU A 67 -5.33 9.71 15.89
N ALA A 68 -6.42 8.95 16.05
CA ALA A 68 -7.33 8.62 14.97
C ALA A 68 -8.79 8.72 15.45
N ILE A 69 -9.66 9.11 14.52
CA ILE A 69 -11.11 9.16 14.73
C ILE A 69 -11.83 8.57 13.51
N ARG A 70 -12.98 7.99 13.73
CA ARG A 70 -13.82 7.41 12.67
C ARG A 70 -15.25 7.92 12.79
N TRP A 71 -15.91 8.16 11.65
CA TRP A 71 -17.33 8.50 11.58
C TRP A 71 -18.05 7.61 10.60
N ILE A 72 -19.34 7.39 10.90
CA ILE A 72 -20.35 6.91 9.98
C ILE A 72 -21.37 8.02 9.75
N ALA A 73 -21.93 8.08 8.54
CA ALA A 73 -23.01 9.00 8.21
C ALA A 73 -24.30 8.21 7.97
N ARG A 74 -25.41 8.71 8.55
CA ARG A 74 -26.73 8.13 8.38
C ARG A 74 -27.65 9.07 7.60
N ASP A 75 -28.48 8.48 6.75
CA ASP A 75 -29.56 9.19 6.10
C ASP A 75 -30.78 9.38 7.04
N LYS A 76 -31.83 10.04 6.53
CA LYS A 76 -33.09 10.28 7.26
C LYS A 76 -33.82 8.99 7.70
N LYS A 77 -33.51 7.86 7.07
CA LYS A 77 -34.08 6.56 7.45
C LYS A 77 -33.24 5.84 8.50
N GLY A 78 -32.10 6.42 8.90
CA GLY A 78 -31.15 5.83 9.82
C GLY A 78 -30.17 4.82 9.18
N GLU A 79 -30.20 4.66 7.84
CA GLU A 79 -29.27 3.79 7.12
C GLU A 79 -27.89 4.41 7.05
N VAL A 80 -26.85 3.60 7.25
CA VAL A 80 -25.46 4.03 7.05
C VAL A 80 -25.18 4.13 5.57
N VAL A 81 -24.80 5.32 5.10
CA VAL A 81 -24.59 5.68 3.69
C VAL A 81 -23.22 6.28 3.41
N GLY A 82 -22.44 6.57 4.47
CA GLY A 82 -21.09 7.09 4.35
C GLY A 82 -20.23 6.75 5.56
N ARG A 83 -18.91 6.78 5.38
CA ARG A 83 -17.91 6.67 6.45
C ARG A 83 -16.62 7.37 6.06
N ILE A 84 -15.85 7.80 7.06
CA ILE A 84 -14.49 8.32 6.90
C ILE A 84 -13.71 8.13 8.19
N ALA A 85 -12.37 8.07 8.10
CA ALA A 85 -11.47 8.23 9.23
C ALA A 85 -10.55 9.42 9.00
N ALA A 86 -10.14 10.07 10.09
CA ALA A 86 -9.08 11.08 10.09
C ALA A 86 -8.04 10.69 11.15
N PHE A 87 -6.78 11.02 10.90
CA PHE A 87 -5.68 10.60 11.76
C PHE A 87 -4.43 11.44 11.50
N TYR A 88 -3.54 11.44 12.46
CA TYR A 88 -2.18 11.93 12.35
C TYR A 88 -1.30 11.26 13.42
N ASP A 89 -0.03 11.18 13.19
CA ASP A 89 1.01 10.99 14.20
C ASP A 89 1.94 12.19 14.19
N ARG A 90 2.50 12.55 15.34
CA ARG A 90 3.26 13.79 15.49
C ARG A 90 4.57 13.75 14.74
N GLU A 91 5.21 12.60 14.73
CA GLU A 91 6.50 12.44 14.07
C GLU A 91 6.41 12.78 12.58
N HIS A 92 5.42 12.20 11.86
CA HIS A 92 5.28 12.42 10.41
C HIS A 92 4.55 13.71 10.07
N ALA A 93 3.56 14.12 10.87
CA ALA A 93 2.74 15.30 10.58
C ALA A 93 3.54 16.61 10.54
N PHE A 94 4.62 16.69 11.31
CA PHE A 94 5.45 17.91 11.45
C PHE A 94 6.84 17.79 10.82
N LEU A 95 7.10 16.78 9.98
CA LEU A 95 8.37 16.62 9.26
C LEU A 95 8.56 17.69 8.18
N GLU A 96 7.50 18.17 7.58
CA GLU A 96 7.51 19.20 6.54
C GLU A 96 7.07 20.54 7.15
N GLU A 97 7.37 21.66 6.46
CA GLU A 97 6.94 23.00 6.88
C GLU A 97 5.43 23.14 7.01
N GLN A 98 4.68 22.35 6.23
CA GLN A 98 3.23 22.32 6.28
C GLN A 98 2.76 21.09 7.06
N PRO A 99 2.26 21.24 8.29
CA PRO A 99 1.72 20.14 9.08
C PRO A 99 0.55 19.47 8.34
N THR A 100 0.72 18.17 8.05
CA THR A 100 -0.22 17.43 7.23
C THR A 100 -0.68 16.18 7.96
N GLY A 101 -2.01 16.03 8.11
CA GLY A 101 -2.65 14.82 8.59
C GLY A 101 -3.15 13.95 7.44
N GLY A 102 -3.89 12.89 7.75
CA GLY A 102 -4.48 11.99 6.78
C GLY A 102 -5.97 11.80 6.96
N CYS A 103 -6.67 11.53 5.85
CA CYS A 103 -8.00 10.97 5.86
C CYS A 103 -8.06 9.72 5.00
N GLY A 104 -8.90 8.75 5.38
CA GLY A 104 -9.00 7.51 4.64
C GLY A 104 -10.21 6.68 5.05
N PHE A 105 -10.26 5.45 4.54
CA PHE A 105 -11.42 4.58 4.72
C PHE A 105 -12.73 5.23 4.29
N PHE A 106 -12.62 6.20 3.38
CA PHE A 106 -13.75 6.93 2.81
C PHE A 106 -14.61 5.97 1.99
N GLU A 107 -15.88 5.93 2.32
CA GLU A 107 -16.91 5.26 1.55
C GLU A 107 -18.17 6.11 1.59
N ALA A 108 -18.81 6.32 0.45
CA ALA A 108 -20.05 7.08 0.35
C ALA A 108 -20.90 6.64 -0.83
N ILE A 109 -22.22 6.77 -0.72
CA ILE A 109 -23.07 6.78 -1.91
C ILE A 109 -22.71 7.97 -2.80
N ASN A 110 -23.09 7.93 -4.08
CA ASN A 110 -22.79 9.03 -5.03
C ASN A 110 -23.62 10.27 -4.69
N ASP A 111 -23.17 11.04 -3.72
CA ASP A 111 -23.79 12.28 -3.26
C ASP A 111 -22.72 13.24 -2.74
N GLN A 112 -22.56 14.38 -3.43
CA GLN A 112 -21.53 15.36 -3.10
C GLN A 112 -21.74 15.99 -1.72
N GLU A 113 -22.99 16.27 -1.32
CA GLU A 113 -23.28 16.86 -0.01
C GLU A 113 -22.83 15.96 1.13
N LEU A 114 -23.03 14.63 0.97
CA LEU A 114 -22.53 13.64 1.94
C LEU A 114 -21.00 13.63 1.97
N ALA A 115 -20.36 13.63 0.82
CA ALA A 115 -18.89 13.62 0.72
C ALA A 115 -18.29 14.87 1.36
N ASP A 116 -18.84 16.05 1.06
CA ASP A 116 -18.42 17.34 1.63
C ASP A 116 -18.52 17.33 3.16
N GLN A 117 -19.62 16.81 3.70
CA GLN A 117 -19.82 16.71 5.14
C GLN A 117 -18.81 15.77 5.82
N LEU A 118 -18.47 14.64 5.18
CA LEU A 118 -17.44 13.71 5.65
C LEU A 118 -16.05 14.35 5.62
N PHE A 119 -15.70 15.03 4.53
CA PHE A 119 -14.42 15.72 4.40
C PHE A 119 -14.30 16.91 5.37
N ASP A 120 -15.39 17.66 5.58
CA ASP A 120 -15.44 18.74 6.56
C ASP A 120 -15.19 18.24 7.98
N ALA A 121 -15.79 17.11 8.36
CA ALA A 121 -15.54 16.50 9.67
C ALA A 121 -14.06 16.15 9.86
N ALA A 122 -13.42 15.53 8.86
CA ALA A 122 -11.99 15.21 8.88
C ALA A 122 -11.13 16.47 8.96
N ARG A 123 -11.41 17.48 8.09
CA ARG A 123 -10.70 18.77 8.04
C ARG A 123 -10.78 19.51 9.38
N MET A 124 -11.96 19.65 9.94
CA MET A 124 -12.18 20.36 11.20
C MET A 124 -11.47 19.67 12.37
N TRP A 125 -11.53 18.35 12.42
CA TRP A 125 -10.84 17.57 13.45
C TRP A 125 -9.32 17.72 13.35
N LEU A 126 -8.75 17.62 12.16
CA LEU A 126 -7.33 17.80 11.89
C LEU A 126 -6.87 19.24 12.15
N SER A 127 -7.64 20.24 11.70
CA SER A 127 -7.35 21.66 11.94
C SER A 127 -7.31 22.00 13.43
N SER A 128 -8.21 21.40 14.23
CA SER A 128 -8.20 21.61 15.69
C SER A 128 -6.95 21.05 16.40
N ARG A 129 -6.16 20.26 15.68
CA ARG A 129 -4.89 19.64 16.11
C ARG A 129 -3.65 20.26 15.48
N GLY A 130 -3.83 21.39 14.79
CA GLY A 130 -2.73 22.15 14.20
C GLY A 130 -2.32 21.70 12.81
N MET A 131 -3.08 20.79 12.17
CA MET A 131 -2.82 20.44 10.77
C MET A 131 -3.27 21.58 9.84
N GLU A 132 -2.54 21.78 8.77
CA GLU A 132 -2.81 22.79 7.72
C GLU A 132 -3.25 22.16 6.40
N ALA A 133 -3.07 20.84 6.28
CA ALA A 133 -3.47 20.05 5.12
C ALA A 133 -3.88 18.65 5.54
N MET A 134 -4.55 17.93 4.62
CA MET A 134 -4.79 16.49 4.76
C MET A 134 -4.53 15.79 3.44
N ASP A 135 -3.85 14.65 3.53
CA ASP A 135 -3.67 13.71 2.43
C ASP A 135 -4.77 12.65 2.46
N GLY A 136 -5.25 12.27 1.28
CA GLY A 136 -6.31 11.26 1.20
C GLY A 136 -6.60 10.73 -0.22
N PRO A 137 -7.29 9.59 -0.31
CA PRO A 137 -7.51 8.66 0.78
C PRO A 137 -6.22 7.87 1.09
N ILE A 138 -5.85 7.77 2.33
CA ILE A 138 -4.65 7.05 2.77
C ILE A 138 -4.94 6.18 3.99
N ASN A 139 -3.98 5.31 4.34
CA ASN A 139 -4.02 4.48 5.52
C ASN A 139 -3.33 5.17 6.72
N PHE A 140 -3.75 4.83 7.92
CA PHE A 140 -3.02 5.13 9.15
C PHE A 140 -2.06 3.99 9.48
N GLY A 141 -1.03 3.85 8.66
CA GLY A 141 -0.09 2.72 8.68
C GLY A 141 0.84 2.73 7.47
N PRO A 142 1.32 1.56 7.05
CA PRO A 142 2.25 1.44 5.94
C PRO A 142 1.63 1.96 4.63
N ARG A 143 2.48 2.59 3.80
CA ARG A 143 2.06 3.17 2.51
C ARG A 143 1.73 2.16 1.43
N ASP A 144 2.07 0.91 1.61
CA ASP A 144 1.77 -0.21 0.70
C ASP A 144 0.37 -0.79 0.90
N SER A 145 -0.33 -0.39 1.97
CA SER A 145 -1.66 -0.87 2.30
C SER A 145 -2.71 0.26 2.25
N TRP A 146 -3.78 0.06 1.47
CA TRP A 146 -4.94 0.98 1.33
C TRP A 146 -4.56 2.46 1.11
N TRP A 147 -3.63 2.71 0.20
CA TRP A 147 -3.10 4.05 -0.06
C TRP A 147 -3.45 4.53 -1.46
N GLY A 148 -4.10 5.68 -1.55
CA GLY A 148 -4.49 6.32 -2.80
C GLY A 148 -5.89 5.92 -3.29
N LEU A 149 -6.47 6.78 -4.11
CA LEU A 149 -7.75 6.58 -4.78
C LEU A 149 -7.52 5.93 -6.14
N LEU A 150 -8.20 4.82 -6.42
CA LEU A 150 -8.17 4.20 -7.75
C LEU A 150 -8.79 5.15 -8.76
N VAL A 151 -8.05 5.52 -9.81
CA VAL A 151 -8.49 6.43 -10.87
C VAL A 151 -8.41 5.81 -12.27
N SER A 152 -7.77 4.64 -12.40
CA SER A 152 -7.72 3.85 -13.64
C SER A 152 -7.48 2.38 -13.34
N GLY A 153 -8.08 1.48 -14.12
CA GLY A 153 -7.98 0.04 -13.94
C GLY A 153 -9.09 -0.55 -13.07
N TYR A 154 -10.28 0.07 -13.07
CA TYR A 154 -11.47 -0.39 -12.34
C TYR A 154 -11.96 -1.78 -12.74
N GLU A 155 -11.64 -2.22 -13.95
CA GLU A 155 -11.97 -3.52 -14.51
C GLU A 155 -11.12 -4.67 -13.93
N PHE A 156 -10.06 -4.34 -13.17
CA PHE A 156 -9.15 -5.32 -12.59
C PHE A 156 -9.33 -5.47 -11.09
N GLN A 157 -9.21 -6.68 -10.61
CA GLN A 157 -9.20 -6.96 -9.18
C GLN A 157 -7.96 -6.32 -8.52
N PRO A 158 -8.12 -5.61 -7.37
CA PRO A 158 -6.99 -5.06 -6.64
C PRO A 158 -6.03 -6.15 -6.14
N LEU A 159 -4.77 -5.78 -5.91
CA LEU A 159 -3.83 -6.59 -5.14
C LEU A 159 -4.25 -6.64 -3.67
N TYR A 160 -3.73 -7.60 -2.94
CA TYR A 160 -3.94 -7.68 -1.49
C TYR A 160 -3.58 -6.35 -0.81
N GLU A 161 -4.52 -5.86 -0.01
CA GLU A 161 -4.45 -4.56 0.68
C GLU A 161 -4.30 -3.31 -0.21
N ASN A 162 -4.47 -3.44 -1.54
CA ASN A 162 -4.60 -2.25 -2.38
C ASN A 162 -6.02 -1.69 -2.34
N ALA A 163 -6.12 -0.36 -2.42
CA ALA A 163 -7.39 0.33 -2.46
C ALA A 163 -8.18 0.01 -3.73
N TYR A 164 -9.49 -0.07 -3.60
CA TYR A 164 -10.46 -0.16 -4.69
C TYR A 164 -11.66 0.72 -4.35
N ASN A 165 -12.18 1.44 -5.33
CA ASN A 165 -13.31 2.35 -5.14
C ASN A 165 -14.15 2.49 -6.40
N PRO A 166 -15.41 2.94 -6.28
CA PRO A 166 -16.22 3.31 -7.43
C PRO A 166 -15.61 4.50 -8.20
N PRO A 167 -15.80 4.57 -9.54
CA PRO A 167 -15.25 5.66 -10.35
C PRO A 167 -15.67 7.06 -9.91
N TYR A 168 -16.91 7.25 -9.40
CA TYR A 168 -17.43 8.53 -8.98
C TYR A 168 -16.73 9.15 -7.76
N TYR A 169 -15.93 8.38 -7.00
CA TYR A 169 -15.18 8.95 -5.89
C TYR A 169 -14.17 10.00 -6.35
N LYS A 170 -13.60 9.84 -7.54
CA LYS A 170 -12.71 10.85 -8.11
C LYS A 170 -13.37 12.23 -8.17
N GLU A 171 -14.59 12.29 -8.69
CA GLU A 171 -15.36 13.53 -8.78
C GLU A 171 -15.68 14.10 -7.39
N LEU A 172 -16.07 13.25 -6.42
CA LEU A 172 -16.34 13.68 -5.04
C LEU A 172 -15.13 14.34 -4.39
N PHE A 173 -13.93 13.78 -4.57
CA PHE A 173 -12.68 14.36 -4.05
C PHE A 173 -12.33 15.68 -4.76
N GLU A 174 -12.33 15.68 -6.09
CA GLU A 174 -11.94 16.85 -6.89
C GLU A 174 -12.93 18.01 -6.71
N ASN A 175 -14.23 17.76 -6.65
CA ASN A 175 -15.26 18.77 -6.41
C ASN A 175 -15.15 19.41 -5.01
N TYR A 176 -14.74 18.65 -3.99
CA TYR A 176 -14.46 19.22 -2.67
C TYR A 176 -13.23 20.14 -2.69
N GLY A 177 -12.30 19.91 -3.62
CA GLY A 177 -11.10 20.72 -3.82
C GLY A 177 -9.79 20.02 -3.48
N PHE A 178 -9.80 18.71 -3.35
CA PHE A 178 -8.56 17.92 -3.32
C PHE A 178 -7.81 18.05 -4.64
N GLN A 179 -6.48 18.12 -4.56
CA GLN A 179 -5.60 18.24 -5.71
C GLN A 179 -4.64 17.04 -5.78
N ASN A 180 -4.31 16.61 -6.99
CA ASN A 180 -3.43 15.47 -7.24
C ASN A 180 -2.03 15.74 -6.68
N TYR A 181 -1.68 15.08 -5.57
CA TYR A 181 -0.36 15.22 -4.94
C TYR A 181 0.69 14.35 -5.63
N PHE A 182 0.37 13.07 -5.88
CA PHE A 182 1.15 12.18 -6.75
C PHE A 182 0.31 11.02 -7.26
N ASN A 183 0.74 10.42 -8.37
CA ASN A 183 0.14 9.22 -8.92
C ASN A 183 0.98 7.99 -8.56
N GLN A 184 0.29 6.87 -8.38
CA GLN A 184 0.84 5.58 -8.01
C GLN A 184 0.46 4.56 -9.09
N HIS A 185 1.45 3.95 -9.70
CA HIS A 185 1.22 2.93 -10.73
C HIS A 185 1.56 1.55 -10.20
N THR A 186 0.66 0.58 -10.33
CA THR A 186 1.02 -0.82 -10.29
C THR A 186 1.55 -1.24 -11.66
N TYR A 187 2.39 -2.26 -11.69
CA TYR A 187 3.00 -2.76 -12.91
C TYR A 187 2.75 -4.25 -13.04
N LEU A 188 2.25 -4.67 -14.19
CA LEU A 188 1.91 -6.05 -14.49
C LEU A 188 2.88 -6.64 -15.49
N ARG A 189 3.34 -7.87 -15.22
CA ARG A 189 4.08 -8.72 -16.13
C ARG A 189 3.44 -10.10 -16.19
N ARG A 190 3.31 -10.67 -17.40
CA ARG A 190 3.08 -12.10 -17.55
C ARG A 190 4.34 -12.88 -17.16
N LEU A 191 4.17 -14.02 -16.53
CA LEU A 191 5.30 -14.89 -16.16
C LEU A 191 5.63 -15.81 -17.35
N GLU A 192 6.47 -15.30 -18.22
CA GLU A 192 7.01 -15.98 -19.41
C GLU A 192 8.53 -15.86 -19.40
N VAL A 193 9.22 -16.81 -20.03
CA VAL A 193 10.67 -16.80 -20.15
C VAL A 193 11.09 -15.96 -21.38
N GLY A 194 12.27 -15.34 -21.31
CA GLY A 194 12.85 -14.66 -22.47
C GLY A 194 12.31 -13.26 -22.72
N GLN A 195 11.84 -12.56 -21.69
CA GLN A 195 11.33 -11.19 -21.84
C GLN A 195 12.40 -10.10 -21.73
N LEU A 196 13.58 -10.43 -21.20
CA LEU A 196 14.70 -9.50 -21.15
C LEU A 196 15.27 -9.27 -22.55
N SER A 197 15.72 -8.04 -22.84
CA SER A 197 16.41 -7.74 -24.10
C SER A 197 17.77 -8.45 -24.18
N ASP A 198 18.25 -8.73 -25.40
CA ASP A 198 19.53 -9.41 -25.61
C ASP A 198 20.70 -8.69 -24.91
N SER A 199 20.71 -7.37 -24.94
CA SER A 199 21.74 -6.57 -24.26
C SER A 199 21.74 -6.74 -22.74
N VAL A 200 20.57 -6.92 -22.15
CA VAL A 200 20.42 -7.20 -20.70
C VAL A 200 20.85 -8.63 -20.41
N TYR A 201 20.47 -9.60 -21.25
CA TYR A 201 20.94 -10.99 -21.12
C TYR A 201 22.45 -11.11 -21.15
N GLU A 202 23.11 -10.46 -22.10
CA GLU A 202 24.57 -10.47 -22.22
C GLU A 202 25.26 -9.80 -21.02
N ARG A 203 24.66 -8.75 -20.47
CA ARG A 203 25.16 -8.12 -19.24
C ARG A 203 25.05 -9.05 -18.04
N VAL A 204 23.91 -9.70 -17.86
CA VAL A 204 23.66 -10.63 -16.77
C VAL A 204 24.58 -11.84 -16.87
N LYS A 205 24.77 -12.40 -18.07
CA LYS A 205 25.67 -13.51 -18.30
C LYS A 205 27.09 -13.19 -17.82
N ARG A 206 27.61 -12.03 -18.22
CA ARG A 206 28.92 -11.54 -17.77
C ARG A 206 28.99 -11.39 -16.25
N LEU A 207 27.89 -10.96 -15.61
CA LEU A 207 27.81 -10.81 -14.16
C LEU A 207 27.79 -12.18 -13.46
N GLU A 208 27.03 -13.15 -13.98
CA GLU A 208 27.00 -14.54 -13.47
C GLU A 208 28.35 -15.24 -13.60
N GLU A 209 29.11 -14.95 -14.64
CA GLU A 209 30.46 -15.47 -14.87
C GLU A 209 31.55 -14.76 -14.05
N SER A 210 31.23 -13.59 -13.46
CA SER A 210 32.18 -12.80 -12.67
C SER A 210 32.33 -13.38 -11.25
N PRO A 211 33.57 -13.53 -10.76
CA PRO A 211 33.79 -14.06 -9.42
C PRO A 211 33.09 -13.22 -8.34
N GLY A 212 32.54 -13.90 -7.34
CA GLY A 212 31.94 -13.30 -6.15
C GLY A 212 30.46 -13.00 -6.26
N TYR A 213 29.85 -12.91 -7.45
CA TYR A 213 28.39 -12.71 -7.56
C TYR A 213 27.63 -14.03 -7.45
N CYS A 214 26.54 -14.00 -6.67
CA CYS A 214 25.63 -15.13 -6.51
C CYS A 214 24.18 -14.63 -6.45
N PHE A 215 23.31 -15.25 -7.23
CA PHE A 215 21.86 -14.97 -7.24
C PHE A 215 21.12 -16.24 -6.87
N LYS A 216 20.29 -16.21 -5.84
CA LYS A 216 19.57 -17.40 -5.36
C LYS A 216 18.27 -17.04 -4.65
N HIS A 217 17.31 -17.97 -4.69
CA HIS A 217 16.15 -17.89 -3.81
C HIS A 217 16.49 -18.37 -2.39
N ILE A 218 15.64 -17.98 -1.44
CA ILE A 218 15.83 -18.31 -0.02
C ILE A 218 15.51 -19.78 0.29
N SER A 219 15.88 -20.20 1.51
CA SER A 219 15.36 -21.39 2.17
C SER A 219 14.67 -21.03 3.48
N LYS A 220 13.45 -21.53 3.69
CA LYS A 220 12.69 -21.35 4.95
C LYS A 220 13.38 -21.96 6.17
N LYS A 221 14.37 -22.81 5.96
CA LYS A 221 15.16 -23.39 7.04
C LYS A 221 16.06 -22.36 7.73
N ASN A 222 16.40 -21.27 7.03
CA ASN A 222 17.36 -20.26 7.48
C ASN A 222 16.70 -18.86 7.56
N LEU A 223 15.45 -18.75 8.05
CA LEU A 223 14.72 -17.48 8.07
C LEU A 223 15.38 -16.40 8.94
N GLU A 224 16.13 -16.75 9.95
CA GLU A 224 16.89 -15.76 10.74
C GLU A 224 17.97 -15.09 9.89
N GLN A 225 18.72 -15.87 9.10
CA GLN A 225 19.71 -15.31 8.18
C GLN A 225 19.04 -14.50 7.07
N VAL A 226 17.91 -14.97 6.54
CA VAL A 226 17.13 -14.21 5.54
C VAL A 226 16.66 -12.89 6.09
N ALA A 227 16.20 -12.83 7.35
CA ALA A 227 15.79 -11.60 8.01
C ALA A 227 16.97 -10.63 8.20
N GLU A 228 18.15 -11.15 8.57
CA GLU A 228 19.36 -10.33 8.69
C GLU A 228 19.85 -9.81 7.34
N ASP A 229 19.88 -10.63 6.31
CA ASP A 229 20.23 -10.23 4.94
C ASP A 229 19.29 -9.16 4.42
N PHE A 230 17.99 -9.32 4.67
CA PHE A 230 16.96 -8.31 4.34
C PHE A 230 17.26 -7.00 5.06
N ARG A 231 17.48 -7.03 6.37
CA ARG A 231 17.77 -5.85 7.18
C ARG A 231 19.00 -5.09 6.68
N LEU A 232 20.08 -5.80 6.38
CA LEU A 232 21.33 -5.20 5.92
C LEU A 232 21.15 -4.46 4.60
N VAL A 233 20.51 -5.09 3.60
CA VAL A 233 20.24 -4.47 2.31
C VAL A 233 19.23 -3.34 2.45
N TYR A 234 18.14 -3.54 3.21
CA TYR A 234 17.12 -2.52 3.44
C TYR A 234 17.73 -1.26 4.04
N ASN A 235 18.50 -1.38 5.10
CA ASN A 235 19.11 -0.23 5.77
C ASN A 235 20.09 0.51 4.85
N LYS A 236 20.88 -0.20 4.04
CA LYS A 236 21.79 0.44 3.07
C LYS A 236 21.02 1.10 1.91
N ALA A 237 19.98 0.45 1.40
CA ALA A 237 19.23 0.93 0.23
C ALA A 237 18.29 2.10 0.57
N TRP A 238 17.70 2.12 1.77
CA TRP A 238 16.63 3.04 2.14
C TRP A 238 17.04 4.09 3.19
N ALA A 239 18.15 3.88 3.93
CA ALA A 239 18.62 4.83 4.96
C ALA A 239 19.02 6.21 4.41
N LEU A 240 19.17 6.35 3.11
CA LEU A 240 19.45 7.62 2.43
C LEU A 240 18.19 8.47 2.18
N PHE A 241 16.99 7.91 2.40
CA PHE A 241 15.74 8.63 2.19
C PHE A 241 15.29 9.30 3.50
N SER A 242 15.00 10.59 3.42
CA SER A 242 14.46 11.36 4.54
C SER A 242 13.18 10.70 5.07
N GLY A 243 13.11 10.51 6.40
CA GLY A 243 11.94 9.94 7.08
C GLY A 243 11.89 8.40 7.12
N VAL A 244 12.90 7.69 6.59
CA VAL A 244 13.00 6.23 6.74
C VAL A 244 13.91 5.89 7.91
N LYS A 245 13.33 5.23 8.93
CA LYS A 245 14.11 4.72 10.07
C LYS A 245 14.86 3.44 9.70
N ALA A 246 16.07 3.30 10.23
CA ALA A 246 16.79 2.04 10.14
C ALA A 246 16.01 0.92 10.87
N MET A 247 15.95 -0.24 10.22
CA MET A 247 15.30 -1.42 10.77
C MET A 247 16.25 -2.15 11.71
N ASP A 248 15.79 -2.51 12.91
CA ASP A 248 16.53 -3.37 13.82
C ASP A 248 16.31 -4.87 13.50
N ARG A 249 17.10 -5.73 14.16
CA ARG A 249 17.04 -7.18 13.94
C ARG A 249 15.69 -7.78 14.31
N GLU A 250 15.10 -7.33 15.39
CA GLU A 250 13.83 -7.84 15.89
C GLU A 250 12.68 -7.49 14.93
N GLN A 251 12.67 -6.27 14.41
CA GLN A 251 11.71 -5.85 13.38
C GLN A 251 11.83 -6.70 12.12
N ALA A 252 13.04 -6.89 11.60
CA ALA A 252 13.27 -7.71 10.41
C ALA A 252 12.81 -9.17 10.62
N PHE A 253 13.12 -9.73 11.78
CA PHE A 253 12.69 -11.09 12.14
C PHE A 253 11.17 -11.20 12.26
N ARG A 254 10.52 -10.22 12.90
CA ARG A 254 9.04 -10.15 12.99
C ARG A 254 8.40 -10.11 11.61
N ILE A 255 8.91 -9.29 10.69
CA ILE A 255 8.40 -9.20 9.31
C ILE A 255 8.50 -10.56 8.61
N MET A 256 9.68 -11.18 8.61
CA MET A 256 9.89 -12.47 7.96
C MET A 256 9.06 -13.59 8.58
N ASN A 257 8.92 -13.59 9.91
CA ASN A 257 8.10 -14.57 10.61
C ASN A 257 6.61 -14.41 10.33
N THR A 258 6.14 -13.17 10.18
CA THR A 258 4.76 -12.86 9.78
C THR A 258 4.47 -13.35 8.36
N LEU A 259 5.43 -13.21 7.45
CA LEU A 259 5.31 -13.68 6.06
C LEU A 259 5.49 -15.20 5.92
N ARG A 260 6.14 -15.87 6.88
CA ARG A 260 6.48 -17.29 6.82
C ARG A 260 5.36 -18.22 6.36
N PRO A 261 4.10 -18.07 6.82
CA PRO A 261 3.00 -18.97 6.41
C PRO A 261 2.69 -18.89 4.92
N ILE A 262 2.85 -17.72 4.30
CA ILE A 262 2.47 -17.42 2.92
C ILE A 262 3.66 -17.41 1.96
N ILE A 263 4.89 -17.35 2.44
CA ILE A 263 6.09 -17.37 1.60
C ILE A 263 6.14 -18.66 0.76
N ASP A 264 6.35 -18.49 -0.55
CA ASP A 264 6.92 -19.51 -1.43
C ASP A 264 8.42 -19.17 -1.59
N GLU A 265 9.31 -20.08 -1.22
CA GLU A 265 10.77 -19.86 -1.26
C GLU A 265 11.25 -19.43 -2.64
N ARG A 266 10.61 -19.94 -3.68
CA ARG A 266 10.90 -19.67 -5.10
C ARG A 266 10.49 -18.27 -5.55
N LEU A 267 9.88 -17.47 -4.67
CA LEU A 267 9.45 -16.09 -4.93
C LEU A 267 10.29 -15.04 -4.19
N VAL A 268 11.28 -15.45 -3.39
CA VAL A 268 12.11 -14.52 -2.62
C VAL A 268 13.57 -14.72 -3.00
N TYR A 269 14.16 -13.70 -3.62
CA TYR A 269 15.50 -13.75 -4.18
C TYR A 269 16.43 -12.76 -3.50
N PHE A 270 17.69 -13.19 -3.34
CA PHE A 270 18.79 -12.33 -2.93
C PHE A 270 19.93 -12.38 -3.93
N ALA A 271 20.62 -11.26 -4.05
CA ALA A 271 21.91 -11.12 -4.70
C ALA A 271 22.99 -10.96 -3.63
N TYR A 272 24.10 -11.64 -3.82
CA TYR A 272 25.29 -11.59 -2.95
C TYR A 272 26.52 -11.21 -3.76
N TYR A 273 27.46 -10.55 -3.12
CA TYR A 273 28.81 -10.34 -3.62
C TYR A 273 29.81 -10.67 -2.52
N ASN A 274 30.68 -11.67 -2.75
CA ASN A 274 31.60 -12.23 -1.74
C ASN A 274 30.87 -12.58 -0.42
N ASP A 275 29.76 -13.30 -0.54
CA ASP A 275 28.85 -13.72 0.54
C ASP A 275 28.14 -12.58 1.30
N GLU A 276 28.35 -11.32 0.95
CA GLU A 276 27.58 -10.20 1.50
C GLU A 276 26.30 -9.94 0.70
N PRO A 277 25.13 -9.76 1.34
CA PRO A 277 23.90 -9.46 0.65
C PRO A 277 23.91 -8.02 0.10
N ILE A 278 23.65 -7.89 -1.21
CA ILE A 278 23.71 -6.62 -1.92
C ILE A 278 22.39 -6.23 -2.58
N GLY A 279 21.43 -7.12 -2.65
CA GLY A 279 20.12 -6.86 -3.21
C GLY A 279 19.12 -7.94 -2.90
N PHE A 280 17.84 -7.61 -2.99
CA PHE A 280 16.73 -8.55 -2.82
C PHE A 280 15.54 -8.20 -3.71
N PHE A 281 14.71 -9.21 -3.97
CA PHE A 281 13.37 -9.07 -4.50
C PHE A 281 12.44 -10.01 -3.73
N ILE A 282 11.52 -9.43 -2.99
CA ILE A 282 10.55 -10.17 -2.17
C ILE A 282 9.20 -10.13 -2.85
N MET A 283 8.71 -11.31 -3.20
CA MET A 283 7.41 -11.54 -3.79
C MET A 283 6.64 -12.56 -2.96
N VAL A 284 5.32 -12.47 -2.98
CA VAL A 284 4.41 -13.41 -2.31
C VAL A 284 3.23 -13.74 -3.22
N PRO A 285 2.55 -14.89 -3.02
CA PRO A 285 1.27 -15.12 -3.67
C PRO A 285 0.26 -14.02 -3.32
N ASP A 286 -0.49 -13.52 -4.30
CA ASP A 286 -1.51 -12.51 -4.05
C ASP A 286 -2.73 -13.12 -3.35
N LEU A 287 -2.91 -12.76 -2.08
CA LEU A 287 -3.95 -13.31 -1.23
C LEU A 287 -5.36 -12.96 -1.70
N ASN A 288 -5.56 -11.84 -2.42
CA ASN A 288 -6.87 -11.45 -2.92
C ASN A 288 -7.50 -12.49 -3.84
N ARG A 289 -6.67 -13.29 -4.51
CA ARG A 289 -7.15 -14.43 -5.32
C ARG A 289 -7.86 -15.52 -4.52
N VAL A 290 -7.65 -15.54 -3.21
CA VAL A 290 -8.23 -16.53 -2.30
C VAL A 290 -9.25 -15.92 -1.36
N ILE A 291 -8.90 -14.80 -0.70
CA ILE A 291 -9.70 -14.21 0.37
C ILE A 291 -11.01 -13.55 -0.10
N GLY A 292 -11.18 -13.31 -1.40
CA GLY A 292 -12.39 -12.71 -1.95
C GLY A 292 -13.68 -13.45 -1.54
N SER A 293 -13.59 -14.78 -1.35
CA SER A 293 -14.71 -15.60 -0.87
C SER A 293 -14.96 -15.52 0.64
N PHE A 294 -14.09 -14.86 1.41
CA PHE A 294 -14.19 -14.78 2.88
C PHE A 294 -15.09 -13.64 3.36
N ASN A 295 -15.38 -12.70 2.48
CA ASN A 295 -16.21 -11.53 2.76
C ASN A 295 -15.77 -10.80 4.06
N GLY A 296 -14.47 -10.60 4.22
CA GLY A 296 -13.86 -9.92 5.36
C GLY A 296 -13.69 -10.77 6.63
N LYS A 297 -14.27 -11.97 6.69
CA LYS A 297 -14.16 -12.86 7.85
C LYS A 297 -12.85 -13.63 7.81
N PHE A 298 -12.09 -13.62 8.93
CA PHE A 298 -10.83 -14.33 9.01
C PHE A 298 -10.72 -15.15 10.31
N GLY A 299 -11.70 -16.02 10.53
CA GLY A 299 -11.70 -17.02 11.60
C GLY A 299 -10.83 -18.23 11.27
N TRP A 300 -10.76 -19.19 12.20
CA TRP A 300 -9.95 -20.39 12.10
C TRP A 300 -10.17 -21.20 10.80
N TRP A 301 -11.42 -21.40 10.41
CA TRP A 301 -11.75 -22.10 9.16
C TRP A 301 -11.23 -21.39 7.91
N ASN A 302 -11.31 -20.07 7.84
CA ASN A 302 -10.79 -19.30 6.71
C ASN A 302 -9.27 -19.30 6.67
N LYS A 303 -8.59 -19.38 7.81
CA LYS A 303 -7.13 -19.59 7.86
C LYS A 303 -6.74 -20.95 7.26
N LEU A 304 -7.44 -22.03 7.61
CA LEU A 304 -7.21 -23.35 7.02
C LEU A 304 -7.50 -23.35 5.51
N ARG A 305 -8.62 -22.73 5.08
CA ARG A 305 -8.95 -22.60 3.65
C ARG A 305 -7.89 -21.83 2.88
N LEU A 306 -7.36 -20.77 3.46
CA LEU A 306 -6.27 -19.99 2.86
C LEU A 306 -5.02 -20.86 2.68
N MET A 307 -4.59 -21.55 3.71
CA MET A 307 -3.40 -22.40 3.66
C MET A 307 -3.54 -23.54 2.64
N TRP A 308 -4.69 -24.18 2.60
CA TRP A 308 -5.00 -25.21 1.60
C TRP A 308 -5.01 -24.65 0.18
N ALA A 309 -5.66 -23.49 -0.02
CA ALA A 309 -5.74 -22.83 -1.33
C ALA A 309 -4.38 -22.41 -1.87
N LEU A 310 -3.47 -21.95 -1.01
CA LEU A 310 -2.11 -21.54 -1.39
C LEU A 310 -1.19 -22.74 -1.65
N LYS A 311 -1.18 -23.72 -0.74
CA LYS A 311 -0.17 -24.79 -0.73
C LYS A 311 -0.57 -26.04 -1.52
N VAL A 312 -1.86 -26.33 -1.61
CA VAL A 312 -2.37 -27.56 -2.22
C VAL A 312 -3.10 -27.27 -3.53
N ALA A 313 -4.07 -26.36 -3.50
CA ALA A 313 -4.89 -26.07 -4.66
C ALA A 313 -4.30 -25.05 -5.63
N HIS A 314 -3.21 -24.35 -5.25
CA HIS A 314 -2.53 -23.31 -6.04
C HIS A 314 -3.49 -22.29 -6.68
N LYS A 315 -4.48 -21.84 -5.90
CA LYS A 315 -5.54 -20.92 -6.39
C LYS A 315 -5.06 -19.49 -6.60
N ALA A 316 -3.93 -19.09 -6.00
CA ALA A 316 -3.31 -17.82 -6.29
C ALA A 316 -2.52 -17.96 -7.60
N ASP A 317 -3.04 -17.43 -8.70
CA ASP A 317 -2.39 -17.42 -10.01
C ASP A 317 -1.59 -16.14 -10.29
N ARG A 318 -1.65 -15.16 -9.37
CA ARG A 318 -0.93 -13.90 -9.42
C ARG A 318 0.05 -13.80 -8.26
N VAL A 319 1.23 -13.29 -8.55
CA VAL A 319 2.28 -12.95 -7.58
C VAL A 319 2.22 -11.45 -7.30
N LEU A 320 2.32 -11.08 -6.04
CA LEU A 320 2.49 -9.71 -5.59
C LEU A 320 3.98 -9.43 -5.34
N GLY A 321 4.55 -8.50 -6.09
CA GLY A 321 5.89 -7.97 -5.81
C GLY A 321 5.81 -6.92 -4.71
N LEU A 322 6.31 -7.25 -3.53
CA LEU A 322 6.22 -6.40 -2.35
C LEU A 322 7.30 -5.33 -2.32
N ILE A 323 8.56 -5.73 -2.42
CA ILE A 323 9.69 -4.83 -2.25
C ILE A 323 10.90 -5.32 -3.04
N PHE A 324 11.60 -4.38 -3.62
CA PHE A 324 12.83 -4.57 -4.38
C PHE A 324 13.89 -3.57 -3.90
N GLY A 325 15.11 -4.01 -3.69
CA GLY A 325 16.18 -3.12 -3.24
C GLY A 325 17.56 -3.64 -3.64
N VAL A 326 18.44 -2.70 -3.99
CA VAL A 326 19.87 -2.94 -4.24
C VAL A 326 20.65 -1.88 -3.48
N THR A 327 21.76 -2.28 -2.86
CA THR A 327 22.59 -1.34 -2.12
C THR A 327 23.24 -0.32 -3.07
N PRO A 328 23.43 0.94 -2.65
CA PRO A 328 23.86 2.04 -3.53
C PRO A 328 25.16 1.76 -4.29
N GLU A 329 26.11 1.06 -3.66
CA GLU A 329 27.42 0.74 -4.24
C GLU A 329 27.33 -0.18 -5.48
N PHE A 330 26.19 -0.84 -5.64
CA PHE A 330 25.91 -1.78 -6.73
C PHE A 330 24.87 -1.26 -7.74
N HIS A 331 24.37 -0.03 -7.57
CA HIS A 331 23.47 0.58 -8.55
C HIS A 331 24.13 0.66 -9.95
N GLY A 332 23.37 0.38 -10.99
CA GLY A 332 23.82 0.43 -12.38
C GLY A 332 24.74 -0.73 -12.81
N LYS A 333 25.06 -1.66 -11.91
CA LYS A 333 25.89 -2.84 -12.22
C LYS A 333 25.10 -4.02 -12.81
N GLY A 334 23.77 -3.94 -12.85
CA GLY A 334 22.89 -4.97 -13.42
C GLY A 334 22.43 -6.03 -12.41
N ILE A 335 22.57 -5.74 -11.10
CA ILE A 335 22.14 -6.65 -10.03
C ILE A 335 20.64 -6.94 -10.15
N GLU A 336 19.84 -5.90 -10.45
CA GLU A 336 18.41 -6.00 -10.68
C GLU A 336 18.07 -7.04 -11.75
N ALA A 337 18.76 -6.94 -12.87
CA ALA A 337 18.58 -7.87 -13.99
C ALA A 337 19.04 -9.29 -13.63
N GLY A 338 20.12 -9.42 -12.85
CA GLY A 338 20.59 -10.72 -12.33
C GLY A 338 19.55 -11.43 -11.48
N ILE A 339 18.93 -10.70 -10.54
CA ILE A 339 17.83 -11.22 -9.71
C ILE A 339 16.64 -11.65 -10.58
N ILE A 340 16.22 -10.82 -11.52
CA ILE A 340 15.09 -11.12 -12.41
C ILE A 340 15.41 -12.32 -13.30
N ARG A 341 16.62 -12.43 -13.80
CA ARG A 341 17.05 -13.58 -14.61
C ARG A 341 16.99 -14.89 -13.83
N GLU A 342 17.43 -14.87 -12.57
CA GLU A 342 17.36 -16.06 -11.73
C GLU A 342 15.90 -16.45 -11.44
N PHE A 343 15.03 -15.47 -11.19
CA PHE A 343 13.59 -15.71 -11.08
C PHE A 343 12.99 -16.30 -12.36
N GLU A 344 13.35 -15.78 -13.55
CA GLU A 344 12.88 -16.33 -14.83
C GLU A 344 13.21 -17.81 -15.03
N LYS A 345 14.34 -18.29 -14.55
CA LYS A 345 14.70 -19.72 -14.61
C LYS A 345 13.73 -20.61 -13.83
N ALA A 346 13.11 -20.06 -12.77
CA ALA A 346 12.12 -20.78 -11.96
C ALA A 346 10.72 -20.76 -12.55
N VAL A 347 10.36 -19.73 -13.35
CA VAL A 347 9.01 -19.50 -13.89
C VAL A 347 8.33 -20.73 -14.48
N PRO A 348 8.98 -21.59 -15.31
CA PRO A 348 8.31 -22.77 -15.89
C PRO A 348 7.85 -23.80 -14.85
N LYS A 349 8.37 -23.75 -13.63
CA LYS A 349 8.04 -24.67 -12.52
C LYS A 349 7.06 -24.05 -11.52
N LEU A 350 6.64 -22.80 -11.74
CA LEU A 350 5.77 -22.07 -10.84
C LEU A 350 4.31 -22.19 -11.27
N PRO A 351 3.35 -22.25 -10.33
CA PRO A 351 1.92 -22.31 -10.65
C PRO A 351 1.33 -20.93 -10.99
N TYR A 352 2.14 -19.87 -11.01
CA TYR A 352 1.68 -18.50 -11.18
C TYR A 352 1.73 -18.08 -12.67
N LYS A 353 0.80 -17.21 -13.06
CA LYS A 353 0.65 -16.72 -14.44
C LYS A 353 1.12 -15.27 -14.62
N SER A 354 1.09 -14.49 -13.57
CA SER A 354 1.43 -13.07 -13.62
C SER A 354 2.09 -12.60 -12.34
N LEU A 355 2.93 -11.57 -12.49
CA LEU A 355 3.51 -10.78 -11.41
C LEU A 355 2.95 -9.37 -11.51
N GLU A 356 2.35 -8.88 -10.44
CA GLU A 356 1.98 -7.47 -10.32
C GLU A 356 2.78 -6.84 -9.18
N LEU A 357 3.50 -5.78 -9.50
CA LEU A 357 4.29 -5.04 -8.51
C LEU A 357 3.39 -4.11 -7.73
N ALA A 358 3.62 -4.01 -6.41
CA ALA A 358 3.08 -2.94 -5.58
C ALA A 358 3.37 -1.57 -6.22
N TRP A 359 2.59 -0.56 -5.85
CA TRP A 359 2.62 0.72 -6.53
C TRP A 359 3.99 1.44 -6.45
N ILE A 360 4.30 2.14 -7.52
CA ILE A 360 5.45 3.04 -7.64
C ILE A 360 4.93 4.44 -7.92
N GLY A 361 5.35 5.41 -7.10
CA GLY A 361 4.95 6.81 -7.26
C GLY A 361 5.63 7.46 -8.47
N ASP A 362 4.90 8.35 -9.16
CA ASP A 362 5.42 9.13 -10.29
C ASP A 362 6.53 10.13 -9.89
N PHE A 363 6.71 10.31 -8.58
CA PHE A 363 7.84 11.05 -8.01
C PHE A 363 9.16 10.23 -8.01
N ASN A 364 9.12 8.92 -8.32
CA ASN A 364 10.30 8.04 -8.42
C ASN A 364 10.52 7.51 -9.85
N PRO A 365 10.92 8.37 -10.80
CA PRO A 365 11.08 8.00 -12.20
C PRO A 365 12.22 6.98 -12.43
N VAL A 366 13.17 6.89 -11.51
CA VAL A 366 14.28 5.92 -11.60
C VAL A 366 13.74 4.50 -11.41
N MET A 367 12.93 4.29 -10.38
CA MET A 367 12.30 2.99 -10.13
C MET A 367 11.33 2.60 -11.25
N MET A 368 10.56 3.56 -11.78
CA MET A 368 9.65 3.31 -12.91
C MET A 368 10.42 2.78 -14.13
N ARG A 369 11.51 3.45 -14.51
CA ARG A 369 12.37 3.00 -15.63
C ARG A 369 12.99 1.63 -15.35
N MET A 370 13.45 1.38 -14.14
CA MET A 370 14.03 0.08 -13.76
C MET A 370 13.01 -1.04 -13.96
N VAL A 371 11.78 -0.86 -13.47
CA VAL A 371 10.72 -1.86 -13.61
C VAL A 371 10.34 -2.09 -15.07
N GLU A 372 10.22 -1.04 -15.86
CA GLU A 372 9.91 -1.15 -17.29
C GLU A 372 11.04 -1.84 -18.10
N SER A 373 12.31 -1.57 -17.75
CA SER A 373 13.47 -2.08 -18.49
C SER A 373 13.95 -3.45 -18.05
N TYR A 374 13.95 -3.74 -16.76
CA TYR A 374 14.51 -4.99 -16.22
C TYR A 374 13.43 -5.99 -15.76
N VAL A 375 12.36 -5.52 -15.12
CA VAL A 375 11.24 -6.41 -14.79
C VAL A 375 10.38 -6.67 -16.02
N CYS A 376 10.46 -5.84 -17.05
CA CYS A 376 9.65 -5.89 -18.28
C CYS A 376 8.14 -5.85 -17.96
N ALA A 377 7.76 -5.08 -16.96
CA ALA A 377 6.38 -4.89 -16.56
C ALA A 377 5.82 -3.58 -17.12
N THR A 378 4.53 -3.57 -17.40
CA THR A 378 3.79 -2.42 -17.92
C THR A 378 2.85 -1.84 -16.88
N LYS A 379 2.59 -0.53 -16.96
CA LYS A 379 1.60 0.13 -16.09
C LYS A 379 0.26 -0.56 -16.21
N HIS A 380 -0.36 -0.83 -15.07
CA HIS A 380 -1.59 -1.62 -15.02
C HIS A 380 -2.75 -0.87 -14.36
N LYS A 381 -2.63 -0.53 -13.08
CA LYS A 381 -3.61 0.30 -12.36
C LYS A 381 -2.98 1.61 -11.91
N MET A 382 -3.78 2.64 -11.80
CA MET A 382 -3.33 3.93 -11.28
C MET A 382 -4.20 4.35 -10.10
N HIS A 383 -3.54 4.70 -9.01
CA HIS A 383 -4.13 5.38 -7.87
C HIS A 383 -3.57 6.79 -7.78
N THR A 384 -4.29 7.69 -7.14
CA THR A 384 -3.84 9.05 -6.86
C THR A 384 -3.92 9.30 -5.37
N THR A 385 -2.82 9.75 -4.78
CA THR A 385 -2.87 10.39 -3.47
C THR A 385 -3.18 11.85 -3.67
N TYR A 386 -4.27 12.30 -3.10
CA TYR A 386 -4.71 13.69 -3.14
C TYR A 386 -4.24 14.41 -1.89
N ARG A 387 -4.09 15.75 -2.00
CA ARG A 387 -3.86 16.65 -0.87
C ARG A 387 -4.88 17.78 -0.91
N TYR A 388 -5.44 18.11 0.24
CA TYR A 388 -6.31 19.26 0.44
C TYR A 388 -5.65 20.27 1.37
N LEU A 389 -5.40 21.49 0.90
CA LEU A 389 -4.88 22.58 1.71
C LEU A 389 -6.04 23.28 2.44
N PHE A 390 -5.91 23.46 3.78
CA PHE A 390 -6.97 24.10 4.57
C PHE A 390 -7.04 25.60 4.26
N ASP A 391 -5.88 26.25 4.08
CA ASP A 391 -5.78 27.60 3.52
C ASP A 391 -5.75 27.52 1.99
N ARG A 392 -6.88 27.83 1.36
CA ARG A 392 -7.06 27.78 -0.10
C ARG A 392 -6.32 28.89 -0.85
N THR A 393 -5.74 29.86 -0.15
CA THR A 393 -4.92 30.94 -0.74
C THR A 393 -3.48 30.54 -0.95
N LYS A 394 -3.01 29.49 -0.26
CA LYS A 394 -1.67 28.93 -0.44
C LYS A 394 -1.52 28.22 -1.78
N GLU A 395 -0.35 28.39 -2.41
CA GLU A 395 -0.03 27.70 -3.64
C GLU A 395 0.10 26.19 -3.40
N PHE A 396 -0.51 25.40 -4.26
CA PHE A 396 -0.40 23.95 -4.21
C PHE A 396 0.80 23.46 -5.00
N HIS A 397 1.62 22.61 -4.37
CA HIS A 397 2.73 21.93 -5.01
C HIS A 397 2.54 20.42 -4.97
N ARG A 398 2.79 19.77 -6.10
CA ARG A 398 2.85 18.31 -6.16
C ARG A 398 4.06 17.78 -5.40
N CYS A 399 4.00 16.49 -5.02
CA CYS A 399 5.12 15.80 -4.39
C CYS A 399 6.41 15.98 -5.21
N PRO A 400 7.50 16.46 -4.59
CA PRO A 400 8.76 16.68 -5.28
C PRO A 400 9.34 15.35 -5.79
N ARG A 401 9.97 15.40 -6.97
CA ARG A 401 10.61 14.21 -7.56
C ARG A 401 11.84 13.82 -6.76
N MET A 402 11.98 12.53 -6.48
CA MET A 402 13.19 11.97 -5.90
C MET A 402 14.40 12.18 -6.81
N GLY A 403 15.55 12.51 -6.22
CA GLY A 403 16.81 12.70 -6.94
C GLY A 403 17.00 14.06 -7.61
N VAL A 404 16.03 14.95 -7.55
CA VAL A 404 16.18 16.34 -7.97
C VAL A 404 16.53 17.18 -6.73
N LYS A 405 17.80 17.59 -6.57
CA LYS A 405 18.13 18.63 -5.58
C LYS A 405 17.30 19.86 -5.92
N ARG A 406 16.51 20.35 -4.96
CA ARG A 406 15.92 21.69 -5.10
C ARG A 406 17.08 22.65 -5.37
N ARG A 407 17.05 23.39 -6.48
CA ARG A 407 17.91 24.57 -6.65
C ARG A 407 17.38 25.59 -5.62
N GLU A 408 18.21 25.87 -4.63
CA GLU A 408 18.02 26.99 -3.71
C GLU A 408 17.93 28.31 -4.49
#